data_a6d39eb325a1487532f4bbcb0e5b215f
#
_entry.id   a6d39eb325a1487532f4bbcb0e5b215f
#
_cell.length_a   1.000
_cell.length_b   1.000
_cell.length_c   1.000
_cell.angle_alpha   90.00
_cell.angle_beta   90.00
_cell.angle_gamma   90.00
#
_symmetry.space_group_name_H-M   'P 1'
#
loop_
_entity.id
_entity.type
_entity.pdbx_description
1 polymer ?
#
loop_
_entity_poly.entity_id
_entity_poly.type
_entity_poly.pdbx_seq_one_letter_code
_entity_poly.pdbx_strand_id
1 'polypeptide(L)'
;MENVAKTVKRSLNEAGKQHLNLHGDFGITQDSQTADSYKAFLRTAFSKKQLSIEDEVKLSDIIQNSNNPKDVQRAKDTLVTHNLAFVVSVVNKYSKYSKFRNSSLSTEDLIQIGNEAMIEAAGNYKPNPENPERFVSYAVWTIRRDIINALDAYSGAVRKTKNAGYIVRAS
;
A
#
# COMPACT_ATOMS: atom_id res chain seq x y z
N MET A 1 14.88 -7.72 -13.20
CA MET A 1 14.65 -7.74 -11.74
C MET A 1 15.48 -6.71 -10.96
N GLU A 2 16.68 -6.38 -11.41
CA GLU A 2 17.57 -5.37 -10.79
C GLU A 2 17.00 -3.95 -10.72
N ASN A 3 16.13 -3.57 -11.65
CA ASN A 3 15.51 -2.25 -11.69
C ASN A 3 14.45 -1.99 -10.60
N VAL A 4 13.75 -3.03 -10.13
CA VAL A 4 12.71 -2.88 -9.08
C VAL A 4 13.36 -2.66 -7.72
N ALA A 5 14.41 -3.42 -7.40
CA ALA A 5 15.15 -3.27 -6.15
C ALA A 5 15.85 -1.90 -6.06
N LYS A 6 16.42 -1.41 -7.17
CA LYS A 6 17.00 -0.04 -7.24
C LYS A 6 15.92 1.03 -7.09
N THR A 7 14.74 0.85 -7.68
CA THR A 7 13.61 1.78 -7.55
C THR A 7 13.07 1.80 -6.12
N VAL A 8 12.98 0.65 -5.45
CA VAL A 8 12.53 0.54 -4.05
C VAL A 8 13.55 1.20 -3.11
N LYS A 9 14.86 0.92 -3.28
CA LYS A 9 15.93 1.58 -2.50
C LYS A 9 15.93 3.09 -2.70
N ARG A 10 15.73 3.57 -3.92
CA ARG A 10 15.68 5.00 -4.21
C ARG A 10 14.45 5.67 -3.59
N SER A 11 13.28 5.02 -3.66
CA SER A 11 12.04 5.54 -3.03
C SER A 11 12.14 5.57 -1.50
N LEU A 12 12.77 4.57 -0.86
CA LEU A 12 12.98 4.53 0.58
C LEU A 12 14.01 5.59 1.04
N ASN A 13 15.07 5.82 0.26
CA ASN A 13 16.08 6.84 0.55
C ASN A 13 15.56 8.27 0.31
N GLU A 14 14.71 8.46 -0.69
CA GLU A 14 14.07 9.75 -0.96
C GLU A 14 13.00 10.08 0.08
N ALA A 15 12.21 9.10 0.53
CA ALA A 15 11.25 9.28 1.63
C ALA A 15 11.92 9.64 2.96
N GLY A 16 13.13 9.12 3.22
CA GLY A 16 13.90 9.45 4.42
C GLY A 16 14.62 10.79 4.38
N LYS A 17 14.81 11.40 3.20
CA LYS A 17 15.54 12.68 3.01
C LYS A 17 14.63 13.88 2.77
N GLN A 18 13.39 13.67 2.35
CA GLN A 18 12.41 14.74 2.22
C GLN A 18 11.82 15.00 3.59
N HIS A 19 12.12 16.16 4.19
CA HIS A 19 11.22 16.78 5.15
C HIS A 19 9.84 16.80 4.48
N LEU A 20 8.96 15.89 4.91
CA LEU A 20 7.58 15.81 4.42
C LEU A 20 6.94 17.19 4.60
N ASN A 21 6.77 17.90 3.50
CA ASN A 21 5.94 19.08 3.47
C ASN A 21 4.49 18.60 3.52
N LEU A 22 4.00 18.34 4.75
CA LEU A 22 2.71 17.72 5.03
C LEU A 22 1.50 18.54 4.52
N HIS A 23 1.73 19.77 4.04
CA HIS A 23 0.69 20.68 3.61
C HIS A 23 0.50 20.81 2.09
N GLY A 24 1.43 20.32 1.27
CA GLY A 24 1.40 20.58 -0.17
C GLY A 24 1.08 19.39 -1.06
N ASP A 25 1.49 18.18 -0.67
CA ASP A 25 1.47 17.02 -1.56
C ASP A 25 0.33 16.00 -1.29
N PHE A 26 -0.34 16.12 -0.16
CA PHE A 26 -1.46 15.26 0.21
C PHE A 26 -2.72 16.12 0.23
N GLY A 27 -3.69 15.86 -0.62
CA GLY A 27 -5.01 16.49 -0.61
C GLY A 27 -5.77 16.17 0.68
N ILE A 28 -5.30 16.75 1.80
CA ILE A 28 -5.91 16.56 3.13
C ILE A 28 -7.23 17.32 3.14
N THR A 29 -8.32 16.58 3.22
CA THR A 29 -9.65 17.15 3.47
C THR A 29 -9.65 17.95 4.78
N GLN A 30 -10.38 19.06 4.81
CA GLN A 30 -10.33 20.09 5.87
C GLN A 30 -11.01 19.69 7.20
N ASP A 31 -11.29 18.41 7.43
CA ASP A 31 -11.77 17.96 8.75
C ASP A 31 -10.56 17.78 9.68
N SER A 32 -10.48 18.64 10.71
CA SER A 32 -9.32 18.77 11.60
C SER A 32 -8.98 17.47 12.33
N GLN A 33 -9.97 16.67 12.74
CA GLN A 33 -9.75 15.40 13.43
C GLN A 33 -9.17 14.33 12.52
N THR A 34 -9.68 14.22 11.30
CA THR A 34 -9.18 13.26 10.30
C THR A 34 -7.75 13.59 9.90
N ALA A 35 -7.46 14.89 9.72
CA ALA A 35 -6.11 15.36 9.41
C ALA A 35 -5.10 15.04 10.52
N ASP A 36 -5.49 15.15 11.80
CA ASP A 36 -4.61 14.86 12.92
C ASP A 36 -4.36 13.36 13.09
N SER A 37 -5.37 12.53 12.90
CA SER A 37 -5.24 11.06 12.90
C SER A 37 -4.33 10.58 11.78
N TYR A 38 -4.46 11.15 10.59
CA TYR A 38 -3.60 10.84 9.45
C TYR A 38 -2.15 11.25 9.69
N LYS A 39 -1.91 12.44 10.25
CA LYS A 39 -0.56 12.88 10.64
C LYS A 39 0.07 11.96 11.68
N ALA A 40 -0.72 11.51 12.68
CA ALA A 40 -0.25 10.56 13.70
C ALA A 40 0.12 9.22 13.07
N PHE A 41 -0.69 8.71 12.13
CA PHE A 41 -0.37 7.52 11.36
C PHE A 41 0.95 7.67 10.58
N LEU A 42 1.13 8.77 9.85
CA LEU A 42 2.37 9.02 9.10
C LEU A 42 3.60 9.07 10.03
N ARG A 43 3.51 9.75 11.16
CA ARG A 43 4.60 9.77 12.15
C ARG A 43 4.95 8.36 12.60
N THR A 44 3.97 7.53 12.90
CA THR A 44 4.18 6.14 13.31
C THR A 44 4.79 5.32 12.19
N ALA A 45 4.28 5.42 10.96
CA ALA A 45 4.78 4.69 9.80
C ALA A 45 6.25 5.03 9.50
N PHE A 46 6.63 6.31 9.58
CA PHE A 46 8.00 6.75 9.30
C PHE A 46 8.96 6.68 10.49
N SER A 47 8.47 6.46 11.71
CA SER A 47 9.32 6.30 12.90
C SER A 47 9.96 4.92 13.01
N LYS A 48 9.39 3.92 12.33
CA LYS A 48 9.86 2.54 12.40
C LYS A 48 11.10 2.32 11.54
N LYS A 49 12.13 1.75 12.15
CA LYS A 49 13.35 1.35 11.42
C LYS A 49 13.03 0.16 10.53
N GLN A 50 13.61 0.16 9.35
CA GLN A 50 13.50 -0.97 8.42
C GLN A 50 14.11 -2.23 9.02
N LEU A 51 13.43 -3.37 8.87
CA LEU A 51 13.93 -4.68 9.28
C LEU A 51 15.12 -5.11 8.41
N SER A 52 16.01 -5.92 8.97
CA SER A 52 17.01 -6.63 8.18
C SER A 52 16.37 -7.76 7.36
N ILE A 53 17.04 -8.24 6.34
CA ILE A 53 16.56 -9.40 5.55
C ILE A 53 16.44 -10.63 6.47
N GLU A 54 17.41 -10.81 7.35
CA GLU A 54 17.44 -11.93 8.30
C GLU A 54 16.25 -11.89 9.25
N ASP A 55 15.86 -10.70 9.70
CA ASP A 55 14.67 -10.55 10.56
C ASP A 55 13.38 -10.78 9.78
N GLU A 56 13.29 -10.34 8.52
CA GLU A 56 12.14 -10.64 7.65
C GLU A 56 11.98 -12.14 7.41
N VAL A 57 13.08 -12.88 7.20
CA VAL A 57 13.08 -14.33 7.05
C VAL A 57 12.62 -15.03 8.32
N LYS A 58 13.14 -14.63 9.49
CA LYS A 58 12.71 -15.19 10.79
C LYS A 58 11.22 -14.96 11.05
N LEU A 59 10.72 -13.75 10.77
CA LEU A 59 9.30 -13.44 10.92
C LEU A 59 8.45 -14.28 9.96
N SER A 60 8.89 -14.46 8.72
CA SER A 60 8.24 -15.33 7.76
C SER A 60 8.19 -16.79 8.26
N ASP A 61 9.27 -17.31 8.82
CA ASP A 61 9.31 -18.65 9.36
C ASP A 61 8.28 -18.83 10.50
N ILE A 62 8.19 -17.87 11.42
CA ILE A 62 7.17 -17.87 12.48
C ILE A 62 5.76 -17.85 11.89
N ILE A 63 5.52 -17.03 10.88
CA ILE A 63 4.19 -16.90 10.23
C ILE A 63 3.78 -18.21 9.57
N GLN A 64 4.71 -18.91 8.94
CA GLN A 64 4.42 -20.13 8.18
C GLN A 64 4.38 -21.40 9.04
N ASN A 65 5.17 -21.48 10.09
CA ASN A 65 5.47 -22.74 10.77
C ASN A 65 5.06 -22.76 12.25
N SER A 66 4.74 -21.62 12.86
CA SER A 66 4.33 -21.60 14.29
C SER A 66 2.92 -22.14 14.47
N ASN A 67 2.75 -23.02 15.46
CA ASN A 67 1.44 -23.52 15.89
C ASN A 67 0.72 -22.58 16.88
N ASN A 68 1.39 -21.50 17.31
CA ASN A 68 0.81 -20.53 18.25
C ASN A 68 0.21 -19.33 17.48
N PRO A 69 -1.11 -19.16 17.45
CA PRO A 69 -1.75 -18.07 16.72
C PRO A 69 -1.30 -16.67 17.19
N LYS A 70 -0.93 -16.52 18.46
CA LYS A 70 -0.46 -15.24 19.00
C LYS A 70 0.92 -14.86 18.45
N ASP A 71 1.81 -15.84 18.29
CA ASP A 71 3.14 -15.59 17.73
C ASP A 71 3.05 -15.29 16.24
N VAL A 72 2.19 -16.01 15.52
CA VAL A 72 1.87 -15.73 14.10
C VAL A 72 1.37 -14.30 13.95
N GLN A 73 0.40 -13.88 14.77
CA GLN A 73 -0.15 -12.51 14.68
C GLN A 73 0.90 -11.46 15.01
N ARG A 74 1.69 -11.64 16.06
CA ARG A 74 2.79 -10.71 16.42
C ARG A 74 3.83 -10.59 15.32
N ALA A 75 4.19 -11.71 14.68
CA ALA A 75 5.15 -11.70 13.57
C ALA A 75 4.59 -10.94 12.36
N LYS A 76 3.31 -11.15 12.00
CA LYS A 76 2.62 -10.38 10.95
C LYS A 76 2.59 -8.89 11.29
N ASP A 77 2.17 -8.54 12.49
CA ASP A 77 2.08 -7.14 12.93
C ASP A 77 3.44 -6.45 12.88
N THR A 78 4.50 -7.14 13.28
CA THR A 78 5.87 -6.63 13.21
C THR A 78 6.29 -6.41 11.77
N LEU A 79 6.10 -7.39 10.90
CA LEU A 79 6.47 -7.32 9.49
C LEU A 79 5.74 -6.18 8.77
N VAL A 80 4.42 -6.04 8.99
CA VAL A 80 3.59 -4.99 8.42
C VAL A 80 3.97 -3.62 8.97
N THR A 81 4.03 -3.47 10.31
CA THR A 81 4.25 -2.17 10.97
C THR A 81 5.56 -1.52 10.57
N HIS A 82 6.63 -2.32 10.41
CA HIS A 82 7.94 -1.82 9.98
C HIS A 82 8.01 -1.46 8.49
N ASN A 83 6.97 -1.79 7.71
CA ASN A 83 6.92 -1.52 6.28
C ASN A 83 5.77 -0.58 5.86
N LEU A 84 5.02 0.01 6.80
CA LEU A 84 3.90 0.93 6.51
C LEU A 84 4.32 2.15 5.68
N ALA A 85 5.52 2.69 5.90
CA ALA A 85 6.06 3.80 5.11
C ALA A 85 6.17 3.45 3.61
N PHE A 86 6.36 2.17 3.29
CA PHE A 86 6.40 1.71 1.91
C PHE A 86 5.03 1.83 1.24
N VAL A 87 3.93 1.49 1.94
CA VAL A 87 2.56 1.69 1.42
C VAL A 87 2.33 3.15 1.06
N VAL A 88 2.67 4.07 1.98
CA VAL A 88 2.54 5.52 1.74
C VAL A 88 3.32 5.93 0.48
N SER A 89 4.54 5.43 0.30
CA SER A 89 5.35 5.76 -0.88
C SER A 89 4.77 5.23 -2.19
N VAL A 90 4.11 4.06 -2.16
CA VAL A 90 3.40 3.50 -3.31
C VAL A 90 2.16 4.34 -3.62
N VAL A 91 1.33 4.63 -2.63
CA VAL A 91 0.10 5.43 -2.78
C VAL A 91 0.41 6.82 -3.35
N ASN A 92 1.48 7.47 -2.90
CA ASN A 92 1.92 8.76 -3.43
C ASN A 92 2.20 8.76 -4.94
N LYS A 93 2.61 7.64 -5.49
CA LYS A 93 2.76 7.52 -6.95
C LYS A 93 1.40 7.50 -7.63
N TYR A 94 0.44 6.78 -7.07
CA TYR A 94 -0.89 6.62 -7.65
C TYR A 94 -1.77 7.87 -7.48
N SER A 95 -1.60 8.65 -6.42
CA SER A 95 -2.32 9.91 -6.20
C SER A 95 -2.08 10.96 -7.30
N LYS A 96 -1.00 10.83 -8.06
CA LYS A 96 -0.66 11.70 -9.19
C LYS A 96 -1.35 11.30 -10.50
N TYR A 97 -1.94 10.11 -10.57
CA TYR A 97 -2.60 9.65 -11.80
C TYR A 97 -3.99 10.27 -11.98
N SER A 98 -4.37 10.46 -13.24
CA SER A 98 -5.69 11.00 -13.61
C SER A 98 -6.85 10.13 -13.08
N LYS A 99 -6.69 8.81 -13.05
CA LYS A 99 -7.67 7.89 -12.49
C LYS A 99 -8.00 8.20 -11.03
N PHE A 100 -6.99 8.51 -10.22
CA PHE A 100 -7.21 8.90 -8.82
C PHE A 100 -7.99 10.21 -8.72
N ARG A 101 -7.59 11.24 -9.48
CA ARG A 101 -8.29 12.54 -9.49
C ARG A 101 -9.76 12.44 -9.95
N ASN A 102 -10.08 11.46 -10.77
CA ASN A 102 -11.42 11.18 -11.26
C ASN A 102 -12.18 10.13 -10.44
N SER A 103 -11.56 9.62 -9.36
CA SER A 103 -12.19 8.68 -8.45
C SER A 103 -12.80 9.40 -7.25
N SER A 104 -13.71 8.73 -6.55
CA SER A 104 -14.25 9.19 -5.26
C SER A 104 -13.38 8.81 -4.06
N LEU A 105 -12.22 8.18 -4.30
CA LEU A 105 -11.33 7.71 -3.25
C LEU A 105 -10.44 8.86 -2.75
N SER A 106 -10.24 8.92 -1.43
CA SER A 106 -9.23 9.77 -0.81
C SER A 106 -7.85 9.10 -0.78
N THR A 107 -6.82 9.85 -0.44
CA THR A 107 -5.47 9.29 -0.23
C THR A 107 -5.48 8.30 0.93
N GLU A 108 -6.23 8.59 1.99
CA GLU A 108 -6.42 7.73 3.15
C GLU A 108 -7.07 6.39 2.76
N ASP A 109 -8.08 6.41 1.87
CA ASP A 109 -8.69 5.20 1.35
C ASP A 109 -7.67 4.32 0.63
N LEU A 110 -6.83 4.91 -0.23
CA LEU A 110 -5.77 4.16 -0.91
C LEU A 110 -4.73 3.60 0.06
N ILE A 111 -4.42 4.33 1.14
CA ILE A 111 -3.51 3.84 2.17
C ILE A 111 -4.12 2.65 2.91
N GLN A 112 -5.41 2.68 3.24
CA GLN A 112 -6.08 1.55 3.87
C GLN A 112 -6.09 0.33 2.95
N ILE A 113 -6.42 0.49 1.68
CA ILE A 113 -6.35 -0.58 0.68
C ILE A 113 -4.93 -1.15 0.60
N GLY A 114 -3.92 -0.30 0.57
CA GLY A 114 -2.53 -0.71 0.54
C GLY A 114 -2.08 -1.43 1.82
N ASN A 115 -2.58 -1.02 2.98
CA ASN A 115 -2.31 -1.68 4.26
C ASN A 115 -2.95 -3.08 4.31
N GLU A 116 -4.19 -3.23 3.87
CA GLU A 116 -4.87 -4.52 3.76
C GLU A 116 -4.11 -5.48 2.83
N ALA A 117 -3.71 -4.98 1.67
CA ALA A 117 -2.88 -5.74 0.72
C ALA A 117 -1.52 -6.16 1.32
N MET A 118 -0.91 -5.31 2.15
CA MET A 118 0.33 -5.63 2.85
C MET A 118 0.12 -6.71 3.92
N ILE A 119 -1.00 -6.70 4.64
CA ILE A 119 -1.37 -7.75 5.61
C ILE A 119 -1.58 -9.08 4.90
N GLU A 120 -2.27 -9.08 3.75
CA GLU A 120 -2.43 -10.28 2.89
C GLU A 120 -1.06 -10.82 2.46
N ALA A 121 -0.21 -9.93 1.94
CA ALA A 121 1.14 -10.29 1.51
C ALA A 121 1.99 -10.88 2.65
N ALA A 122 1.89 -10.33 3.87
CA ALA A 122 2.63 -10.84 5.03
C ALA A 122 2.24 -12.28 5.38
N GLY A 123 0.97 -12.65 5.21
CA GLY A 123 0.51 -14.03 5.42
C GLY A 123 1.04 -15.03 4.40
N ASN A 124 1.38 -14.56 3.19
CA ASN A 124 1.80 -15.40 2.06
C ASN A 124 3.30 -15.30 1.74
N TYR A 125 4.03 -14.43 2.43
CA TYR A 125 5.45 -14.22 2.18
C TYR A 125 6.28 -15.44 2.58
N LYS A 126 6.98 -16.03 1.61
CA LYS A 126 7.84 -17.21 1.76
C LYS A 126 9.15 -16.97 1.00
N PRO A 127 10.12 -16.27 1.60
CA PRO A 127 11.39 -16.00 0.96
C PRO A 127 12.19 -17.29 0.76
N ASN A 128 12.94 -17.38 -0.34
CA ASN A 128 13.91 -18.46 -0.54
C ASN A 128 15.05 -18.31 0.48
N PRO A 129 15.35 -19.33 1.32
CA PRO A 129 16.41 -19.25 2.33
C PRO A 129 17.80 -19.00 1.75
N GLU A 130 18.10 -19.48 0.54
CA GLU A 130 19.41 -19.32 -0.10
C GLU A 130 19.60 -17.95 -0.74
N ASN A 131 18.52 -17.33 -1.19
CA ASN A 131 18.54 -16.00 -1.81
C ASN A 131 17.25 -15.25 -1.46
N PRO A 132 17.13 -14.74 -0.22
CA PRO A 132 15.89 -14.13 0.24
C PRO A 132 15.63 -12.79 -0.44
N GLU A 133 14.44 -12.66 -1.00
CA GLU A 133 13.91 -11.40 -1.49
C GLU A 133 13.33 -10.59 -0.34
N ARG A 134 13.48 -9.26 -0.40
CA ARG A 134 12.86 -8.34 0.59
C ARG A 134 11.35 -8.46 0.58
N PHE A 135 10.73 -8.40 1.77
CA PHE A 135 9.29 -8.43 1.91
C PHE A 135 8.57 -7.38 1.05
N VAL A 136 9.08 -6.14 1.01
CA VAL A 136 8.47 -5.08 0.18
C VAL A 136 8.52 -5.36 -1.32
N SER A 137 9.53 -6.09 -1.80
CA SER A 137 9.62 -6.50 -3.20
C SER A 137 8.54 -7.52 -3.58
N TYR A 138 8.19 -8.39 -2.63
CA TYR A 138 7.07 -9.32 -2.77
C TYR A 138 5.72 -8.60 -2.63
N ALA A 139 5.54 -7.82 -1.58
CA ALA A 139 4.27 -7.16 -1.23
C ALA A 139 3.82 -6.12 -2.29
N VAL A 140 4.76 -5.48 -2.99
CA VAL A 140 4.44 -4.40 -3.94
C VAL A 140 3.46 -4.84 -5.04
N TRP A 141 3.49 -6.11 -5.44
CA TRP A 141 2.58 -6.64 -6.46
C TRP A 141 1.13 -6.70 -5.98
N THR A 142 0.90 -7.19 -4.77
CA THR A 142 -0.42 -7.23 -4.14
C THR A 142 -0.94 -5.81 -3.90
N ILE A 143 -0.11 -4.92 -3.34
CA ILE A 143 -0.46 -3.53 -3.08
C ILE A 143 -0.88 -2.80 -4.38
N ARG A 144 -0.10 -2.94 -5.44
CA ARG A 144 -0.42 -2.32 -6.74
C ARG A 144 -1.68 -2.87 -7.35
N ARG A 145 -1.86 -4.19 -7.33
CA ARG A 145 -3.06 -4.86 -7.83
C ARG A 145 -4.31 -4.27 -7.19
N ASP A 146 -4.31 -4.17 -5.87
CA ASP A 146 -5.50 -3.77 -5.14
C ASP A 146 -5.79 -2.26 -5.27
N ILE A 147 -4.75 -1.42 -5.28
CA ILE A 147 -4.90 0.01 -5.59
C ILE A 147 -5.47 0.21 -7.00
N ILE A 148 -4.95 -0.48 -8.01
CA ILE A 148 -5.43 -0.34 -9.39
C ILE A 148 -6.88 -0.80 -9.49
N ASN A 149 -7.23 -1.95 -8.89
CA ASN A 149 -8.60 -2.47 -8.87
C ASN A 149 -9.58 -1.49 -8.21
N ALA A 150 -9.18 -0.88 -7.09
CA ALA A 150 -9.99 0.12 -6.43
C ALA A 150 -10.17 1.39 -7.30
N LEU A 151 -9.09 1.88 -7.90
CA LEU A 151 -9.16 3.02 -8.81
C LEU A 151 -10.05 2.75 -10.02
N ASP A 152 -10.05 1.54 -10.56
CA ASP A 152 -10.90 1.15 -11.67
C ASP A 152 -12.39 1.01 -11.24
N ALA A 153 -12.63 0.53 -10.03
CA ALA A 153 -13.98 0.40 -9.49
C ALA A 153 -14.61 1.75 -9.14
N TYR A 154 -13.81 2.70 -8.64
CA TYR A 154 -14.27 3.99 -8.14
C TYR A 154 -13.94 5.18 -9.05
N SER A 155 -13.24 4.96 -10.17
CA SER A 155 -13.09 6.02 -11.18
C SER A 155 -14.45 6.28 -11.80
N GLY A 156 -14.90 7.56 -11.76
CA GLY A 156 -16.22 8.01 -12.22
C GLY A 156 -16.45 7.93 -13.72
N ALA A 157 -16.00 6.86 -14.36
CA ALA A 157 -16.57 6.42 -15.61
C ALA A 157 -18.03 6.07 -15.31
N VAL A 158 -18.93 6.99 -15.61
CA VAL A 158 -20.33 6.64 -15.88
C VAL A 158 -20.28 5.31 -16.62
N ARG A 159 -20.68 4.24 -15.95
CA ARG A 159 -20.89 2.96 -16.61
C ARG A 159 -21.91 3.24 -17.71
N LYS A 160 -21.44 3.44 -18.95
CA LYS A 160 -22.31 3.34 -20.11
C LYS A 160 -22.86 1.93 -20.02
N THR A 161 -24.08 1.83 -19.49
CA THR A 161 -24.86 0.58 -19.55
C THR A 161 -24.87 0.21 -21.02
N LYS A 162 -24.37 -1.00 -21.33
CA LYS A 162 -24.35 -1.55 -22.70
C LYS A 162 -25.75 -1.63 -23.34
N ASN A 163 -26.78 -1.14 -22.67
CA ASN A 163 -28.18 -1.17 -23.06
C ASN A 163 -28.77 0.18 -23.45
N ALA A 164 -27.98 1.23 -23.67
CA ALA A 164 -28.50 2.50 -24.21
C ALA A 164 -28.70 2.46 -25.74
N GLY A 165 -28.72 1.29 -26.36
CA GLY A 165 -28.83 1.10 -27.81
C GLY A 165 -30.19 0.63 -28.34
N TYR A 166 -31.20 0.47 -27.51
CA TYR A 166 -32.52 0.07 -27.95
C TYR A 166 -33.63 1.02 -27.46
N ILE A 167 -33.56 2.27 -27.87
CA ILE A 167 -34.81 3.04 -27.99
C ILE A 167 -35.29 2.82 -29.42
N VAL A 168 -36.20 1.86 -29.54
CA VAL A 168 -36.96 1.57 -30.72
C VAL A 168 -37.66 2.83 -31.17
N ARG A 169 -37.39 3.27 -32.40
CA ARG A 169 -38.29 4.10 -33.19
C ARG A 169 -39.57 3.28 -33.39
N ALA A 170 -40.60 3.61 -32.64
CA ALA A 170 -41.97 3.29 -33.03
C ALA A 170 -42.52 4.50 -33.75
N SER A 171 -42.84 4.33 -35.03
CA SER A 171 -43.54 5.23 -35.94
C SER A 171 -44.94 5.45 -35.45
#